data_0747d53d69fdcf1e6bb17378c077b745
#
_entry.id   0747d53d69fdcf1e6bb17378c077b745
#
_cell.length_a   1.000
_cell.length_b   1.000
_cell.length_c   1.000
_cell.angle_alpha   90.00
_cell.angle_beta   90.00
_cell.angle_gamma   90.00
#
_symmetry.space_group_name_H-M   'P 1'
#
loop_
_entity.id
_entity.type
_entity.pdbx_description
1 polymer ?
#
loop_
_entity_poly.entity_id
_entity_poly.type
_entity_poly.pdbx_seq_one_letter_code
_entity_poly.pdbx_strand_id
1 'polypeptide(L)'
;LKPVDSHGKALTCDNAGCENTDFDWPWMQHAASLTSRGTLIVFDNGDARHLEQPALPTMKYSRGVEYRINEKDMTVQQVWEYGKDRGFAWYAPVTGNIRYDGSKDVMQIFASSTGIFDKSKKAIESTFDVIDYKTKKIELEMKIKMMGKKNMPYRAEKIDPKIAF
;
A
#
# COMPACT_ATOMS: atom_id res chain seq x y z
N LEU A 1 6.28 0.61 -19.07
CA LEU A 1 6.65 -0.72 -18.57
C LEU A 1 5.58 -1.74 -18.97
N LYS A 2 5.98 -2.95 -19.33
CA LYS A 2 5.07 -4.06 -19.63
C LYS A 2 4.89 -4.91 -18.37
N PRO A 3 3.66 -5.10 -17.85
CA PRO A 3 3.44 -5.97 -16.71
C PRO A 3 3.70 -7.43 -17.07
N VAL A 4 4.28 -8.16 -16.14
CA VAL A 4 4.53 -9.59 -16.25
C VAL A 4 4.06 -10.32 -14.99
N ASP A 5 3.66 -11.59 -15.15
CA ASP A 5 3.30 -12.46 -14.03
C ASP A 5 4.52 -12.92 -13.21
N SER A 6 4.30 -13.75 -12.21
CA SER A 6 5.34 -14.32 -11.35
C SER A 6 6.37 -15.16 -12.10
N HIS A 7 6.06 -15.63 -13.33
CA HIS A 7 6.93 -16.41 -14.19
C HIS A 7 7.60 -15.59 -15.31
N GLY A 8 7.33 -14.26 -15.36
CA GLY A 8 7.86 -13.36 -16.37
C GLY A 8 7.09 -13.35 -17.70
N LYS A 9 5.91 -13.98 -17.77
CA LYS A 9 5.04 -13.94 -18.94
C LYS A 9 4.32 -12.59 -18.99
N ALA A 10 4.29 -11.97 -20.16
CA ALA A 10 3.58 -10.71 -20.37
C ALA A 10 2.09 -10.83 -20.07
N LEU A 11 1.55 -9.83 -19.40
CA LEU A 11 0.14 -9.71 -19.05
C LEU A 11 -0.54 -8.67 -19.92
N THR A 12 -1.79 -8.91 -20.28
CA THR A 12 -2.68 -7.91 -20.86
C THR A 12 -3.42 -7.21 -19.74
N CYS A 13 -3.31 -5.89 -19.68
CA CYS A 13 -3.98 -5.05 -18.68
C CYS A 13 -4.70 -3.91 -19.38
N ASP A 14 -5.88 -3.58 -18.88
CA ASP A 14 -6.67 -2.41 -19.25
C ASP A 14 -7.10 -1.61 -18.01
N ASN A 15 -8.07 -0.72 -18.16
CA ASN A 15 -8.61 0.06 -17.05
C ASN A 15 -9.39 -0.80 -16.01
N ALA A 16 -9.82 -1.99 -16.37
CA ALA A 16 -10.48 -2.93 -15.45
C ALA A 16 -9.49 -3.82 -14.68
N GLY A 17 -8.19 -3.71 -14.97
CA GLY A 17 -7.13 -4.48 -14.33
C GLY A 17 -6.36 -5.36 -15.31
N CYS A 18 -5.70 -6.39 -14.79
CA CYS A 18 -4.95 -7.35 -15.59
C CYS A 18 -5.68 -8.68 -15.69
N GLU A 19 -5.40 -9.43 -16.76
CA GLU A 19 -6.04 -10.73 -17.05
C GLU A 19 -5.83 -11.82 -16.00
N ASN A 20 -4.88 -11.62 -15.09
CA ASN A 20 -4.68 -12.50 -13.94
C ASN A 20 -4.49 -11.69 -12.64
N THR A 21 -4.43 -12.39 -11.51
CA THR A 21 -4.35 -11.79 -10.16
C THR A 21 -2.94 -11.50 -9.68
N ASP A 22 -1.91 -11.86 -10.45
CA ASP A 22 -0.50 -11.74 -10.04
C ASP A 22 0.02 -10.31 -10.12
N PHE A 23 -0.73 -9.41 -10.78
CA PHE A 23 -0.34 -8.03 -10.99
C PHE A 23 -1.57 -7.11 -11.00
N ASP A 24 -1.45 -5.97 -10.33
CA ASP A 24 -2.35 -4.84 -10.50
C ASP A 24 -1.56 -3.54 -10.38
N TRP A 25 -1.96 -2.52 -11.13
CA TRP A 25 -1.38 -1.18 -11.03
C TRP A 25 -1.79 -0.51 -9.72
N PRO A 26 -0.93 0.35 -9.13
CA PRO A 26 -1.33 1.16 -7.99
C PRO A 26 -2.23 2.31 -8.45
N TRP A 27 -3.20 2.67 -7.62
CA TRP A 27 -4.18 3.72 -7.88
C TRP A 27 -4.09 4.80 -6.82
N MET A 28 -3.85 6.07 -7.26
CA MET A 28 -3.72 7.23 -6.39
C MET A 28 -2.68 7.01 -5.26
N GLN A 29 -1.54 6.43 -5.62
CA GLN A 29 -0.50 5.99 -4.70
C GLN A 29 0.27 7.13 -4.02
N HIS A 30 0.79 6.83 -2.83
CA HIS A 30 1.69 7.69 -2.06
C HIS A 30 3.01 6.97 -1.73
N ALA A 31 4.02 7.78 -1.34
CA ALA A 31 5.26 7.32 -0.74
C ALA A 31 6.04 6.27 -1.56
N ALA A 32 6.19 6.52 -2.86
CA ALA A 32 7.05 5.69 -3.69
C ALA A 32 8.52 5.79 -3.21
N SER A 33 9.17 4.65 -3.00
CA SER A 33 10.58 4.59 -2.61
C SER A 33 11.26 3.31 -3.06
N LEU A 34 12.60 3.34 -3.15
CA LEU A 34 13.38 2.15 -3.46
C LEU A 34 13.73 1.40 -2.17
N THR A 35 13.66 0.09 -2.23
CA THR A 35 14.17 -0.80 -1.17
C THR A 35 15.67 -1.02 -1.31
N SER A 36 16.31 -1.52 -0.27
CA SER A 36 17.71 -1.95 -0.33
C SER A 36 17.94 -3.13 -1.31
N ARG A 37 16.89 -3.74 -1.82
CA ARG A 37 16.92 -4.81 -2.83
C ARG A 37 16.80 -4.29 -4.27
N GLY A 38 16.72 -2.95 -4.45
CA GLY A 38 16.54 -2.33 -5.77
C GLY A 38 15.14 -2.47 -6.35
N THR A 39 14.15 -2.80 -5.53
CA THR A 39 12.73 -2.85 -5.91
C THR A 39 12.03 -1.55 -5.53
N LEU A 40 10.93 -1.24 -6.21
CA LEU A 40 10.09 -0.07 -5.93
C LEU A 40 8.94 -0.48 -5.02
N ILE A 41 8.76 0.22 -3.89
CA ILE A 41 7.57 0.08 -3.04
C ILE A 41 6.72 1.33 -3.11
N VAL A 42 5.40 1.14 -3.03
CA VAL A 42 4.42 2.23 -2.95
C VAL A 42 3.29 1.85 -1.99
N PHE A 43 2.70 2.87 -1.35
CA PHE A 43 1.40 2.71 -0.69
C PHE A 43 0.32 3.01 -1.72
N ASP A 44 -0.36 1.97 -2.19
CA ASP A 44 -1.48 2.05 -3.12
C ASP A 44 -2.76 2.36 -2.33
N ASN A 45 -3.21 3.60 -2.41
CA ASN A 45 -4.42 4.05 -1.72
C ASN A 45 -5.69 3.39 -2.28
N GLY A 46 -5.69 3.06 -3.57
CA GLY A 46 -6.81 2.39 -4.22
C GLY A 46 -8.01 3.30 -4.49
N ASP A 47 -7.86 4.64 -4.37
CA ASP A 47 -8.92 5.56 -4.76
C ASP A 47 -9.02 5.64 -6.28
N ALA A 48 -10.24 5.80 -6.80
CA ALA A 48 -10.53 5.76 -8.23
C ALA A 48 -10.00 4.50 -8.95
N ARG A 49 -9.86 3.38 -8.24
CA ARG A 49 -9.40 2.11 -8.82
C ARG A 49 -10.22 1.76 -10.05
N HIS A 50 -9.54 1.39 -11.13
CA HIS A 50 -10.12 1.07 -12.43
C HIS A 50 -10.96 2.22 -13.03
N LEU A 51 -10.64 3.46 -12.67
CA LEU A 51 -11.34 4.68 -13.09
C LEU A 51 -12.81 4.77 -12.64
N GLU A 52 -13.22 3.93 -11.68
CA GLU A 52 -14.57 3.95 -11.10
C GLU A 52 -14.72 5.06 -10.05
N GLN A 53 -15.74 5.91 -10.20
CA GLN A 53 -16.09 6.95 -9.22
C GLN A 53 -17.62 7.07 -9.04
N PRO A 54 -18.11 6.94 -7.81
CA PRO A 54 -17.39 6.50 -6.60
C PRO A 54 -17.01 5.02 -6.72
N ALA A 55 -15.80 4.67 -6.24
CA ALA A 55 -15.33 3.29 -6.29
C ALA A 55 -16.32 2.33 -5.62
N LEU A 56 -16.58 1.19 -6.25
CA LEU A 56 -17.44 0.14 -5.69
C LEU A 56 -16.90 -0.35 -4.34
N PRO A 57 -17.76 -0.82 -3.41
CA PRO A 57 -17.30 -1.36 -2.13
C PRO A 57 -16.27 -2.47 -2.27
N THR A 58 -16.38 -3.31 -3.30
CA THR A 58 -15.43 -4.40 -3.61
C THR A 58 -14.05 -3.92 -4.08
N MET A 59 -13.96 -2.67 -4.54
CA MET A 59 -12.71 -2.05 -5.00
C MET A 59 -12.04 -1.23 -3.89
N LYS A 60 -12.72 -1.01 -2.77
CA LYS A 60 -12.23 -0.16 -1.68
C LYS A 60 -11.32 -0.94 -0.75
N TYR A 61 -10.09 -1.04 -1.17
CA TYR A 61 -8.98 -1.49 -0.35
C TYR A 61 -7.74 -0.64 -0.63
N SER A 62 -6.90 -0.52 0.36
CA SER A 62 -5.54 0.00 0.20
C SER A 62 -4.56 -1.13 0.41
N ARG A 63 -3.33 -0.97 -0.09
CA ARG A 63 -2.29 -1.97 0.08
C ARG A 63 -0.89 -1.35 0.01
N GLY A 64 0.05 -1.98 0.70
CA GLY A 64 1.45 -1.85 0.37
C GLY A 64 1.76 -2.80 -0.78
N VAL A 65 2.50 -2.33 -1.79
CA VAL A 65 2.87 -3.16 -2.94
C VAL A 65 4.33 -2.91 -3.34
N GLU A 66 5.00 -3.96 -3.76
CA GLU A 66 6.38 -3.93 -4.21
C GLU A 66 6.49 -4.44 -5.64
N TYR A 67 7.21 -3.69 -6.46
CA TYR A 67 7.45 -3.99 -7.87
C TYR A 67 8.94 -4.18 -8.14
N ARG A 68 9.26 -5.20 -8.90
CA ARG A 68 10.58 -5.37 -9.53
C ARG A 68 10.52 -4.83 -10.94
N ILE A 69 11.38 -3.87 -11.25
CA ILE A 69 11.50 -3.27 -12.58
C ILE A 69 12.72 -3.84 -13.27
N ASN A 70 12.57 -4.34 -14.49
CA ASN A 70 13.65 -4.70 -15.37
C ASN A 70 13.76 -3.62 -16.47
N GLU A 71 14.72 -2.74 -16.32
CA GLU A 71 14.93 -1.61 -17.23
C GLU A 71 15.40 -2.06 -18.62
N LYS A 72 16.15 -3.18 -18.70
CA LYS A 72 16.63 -3.72 -19.97
C LYS A 72 15.49 -4.16 -20.88
N ASP A 73 14.53 -4.87 -20.32
CA ASP A 73 13.39 -5.44 -21.05
C ASP A 73 12.13 -4.57 -20.94
N MET A 74 12.23 -3.47 -20.18
CA MET A 74 11.12 -2.55 -19.89
C MET A 74 9.90 -3.28 -19.32
N THR A 75 10.13 -4.22 -18.39
CA THR A 75 9.08 -4.98 -17.72
C THR A 75 8.95 -4.61 -16.25
N VAL A 76 7.78 -4.92 -15.68
CA VAL A 76 7.48 -4.74 -14.27
C VAL A 76 6.72 -5.94 -13.73
N GLN A 77 7.17 -6.46 -12.60
CA GLN A 77 6.57 -7.59 -11.89
C GLN A 77 6.15 -7.17 -10.49
N GLN A 78 4.93 -7.50 -10.08
CA GLN A 78 4.52 -7.37 -8.69
C GLN A 78 5.12 -8.54 -7.89
N VAL A 79 5.92 -8.23 -6.86
CA VAL A 79 6.66 -9.27 -6.12
C VAL A 79 6.20 -9.42 -4.67
N TRP A 80 5.45 -8.44 -4.16
CA TRP A 80 4.90 -8.48 -2.82
C TRP A 80 3.68 -7.57 -2.72
N GLU A 81 2.71 -7.94 -1.90
CA GLU A 81 1.60 -7.07 -1.49
C GLU A 81 1.10 -7.43 -0.10
N TYR A 82 0.48 -6.46 0.56
CA TYR A 82 -0.22 -6.63 1.83
C TYR A 82 -1.32 -5.59 1.98
N GLY A 83 -2.47 -5.97 2.53
CA GLY A 83 -3.57 -5.08 2.88
C GLY A 83 -4.84 -5.27 2.06
N LYS A 84 -4.78 -5.89 0.89
CA LYS A 84 -5.96 -6.15 0.05
C LYS A 84 -7.07 -6.88 0.81
N ASP A 85 -6.70 -7.94 1.52
CA ASP A 85 -7.64 -8.78 2.27
C ASP A 85 -8.25 -8.08 3.50
N ARG A 86 -7.66 -6.95 3.93
CA ARG A 86 -8.20 -6.13 5.02
C ARG A 86 -9.41 -5.29 4.58
N GLY A 87 -9.60 -5.17 3.27
CA GLY A 87 -10.78 -4.57 2.65
C GLY A 87 -11.05 -3.15 3.10
N PHE A 88 -12.34 -2.80 3.13
CA PHE A 88 -12.80 -1.45 3.45
C PHE A 88 -12.46 -1.00 4.88
N ALA A 89 -12.30 -1.91 5.82
CA ALA A 89 -11.94 -1.57 7.20
C ALA A 89 -10.55 -0.91 7.29
N TRP A 90 -9.67 -1.18 6.34
CA TRP A 90 -8.31 -0.65 6.26
C TRP A 90 -8.11 0.30 5.05
N TYR A 91 -9.20 0.66 4.37
CA TYR A 91 -9.17 1.54 3.22
C TYR A 91 -8.78 2.98 3.62
N ALA A 92 -7.64 3.41 3.13
CA ALA A 92 -7.05 4.72 3.37
C ALA A 92 -6.90 5.46 2.02
N PRO A 93 -7.95 6.15 1.54
CA PRO A 93 -8.01 6.71 0.18
C PRO A 93 -7.00 7.81 -0.08
N VAL A 94 -6.49 8.46 0.94
CA VAL A 94 -5.55 9.58 0.82
C VAL A 94 -4.43 9.46 1.84
N THR A 95 -3.24 9.92 1.49
CA THR A 95 -2.02 9.88 2.33
C THR A 95 -1.61 8.46 2.75
N GLY A 96 -0.65 8.34 3.64
CA GLY A 96 -0.09 7.05 4.05
C GLY A 96 1.32 6.84 3.50
N ASN A 97 2.01 5.84 4.04
CA ASN A 97 3.34 5.49 3.55
C ASN A 97 3.68 4.02 3.78
N ILE A 98 4.70 3.59 3.07
CA ILE A 98 5.32 2.28 3.20
C ILE A 98 6.83 2.42 3.22
N ARG A 99 7.51 1.61 4.03
CA ARG A 99 8.95 1.53 4.11
C ARG A 99 9.41 0.09 4.34
N TYR A 100 10.46 -0.31 3.67
CA TYR A 100 11.14 -1.57 3.94
C TYR A 100 12.32 -1.35 4.88
N ASP A 101 12.36 -2.09 5.99
CA ASP A 101 13.50 -2.18 6.90
C ASP A 101 14.27 -3.47 6.60
N GLY A 102 15.33 -3.35 5.79
CA GLY A 102 16.14 -4.50 5.37
C GLY A 102 16.96 -5.12 6.51
N SER A 103 17.19 -4.41 7.62
CA SER A 103 17.91 -4.95 8.77
C SER A 103 17.08 -5.96 9.57
N LYS A 104 15.76 -5.87 9.46
CA LYS A 104 14.80 -6.73 10.17
C LYS A 104 13.94 -7.58 9.25
N ASP A 105 14.07 -7.39 7.93
CA ASP A 105 13.24 -8.02 6.90
C ASP A 105 11.74 -7.79 7.13
N VAL A 106 11.36 -6.54 7.43
CA VAL A 106 9.97 -6.16 7.68
C VAL A 106 9.52 -5.00 6.78
N MET A 107 8.22 -4.97 6.48
CA MET A 107 7.54 -3.81 5.93
C MET A 107 6.87 -3.01 7.05
N GLN A 108 7.04 -1.70 7.03
CA GLN A 108 6.35 -0.74 7.86
C GLN A 108 5.32 -0.03 7.01
N ILE A 109 4.04 -0.14 7.34
CA ILE A 109 2.95 0.45 6.55
C ILE A 109 2.09 1.34 7.45
N PHE A 110 1.81 2.53 6.98
CA PHE A 110 0.91 3.46 7.63
C PHE A 110 -0.29 3.77 6.74
N ALA A 111 -1.44 3.21 7.07
CA ALA A 111 -2.73 3.52 6.48
C ALA A 111 -3.39 4.66 7.26
N SER A 112 -3.38 5.88 6.72
CA SER A 112 -3.60 7.07 7.55
C SER A 112 -5.03 7.58 7.63
N SER A 113 -5.85 7.33 6.64
CA SER A 113 -7.13 8.05 6.50
C SER A 113 -8.35 7.13 6.51
N THR A 114 -8.25 6.01 7.20
CA THR A 114 -9.32 5.02 7.28
C THR A 114 -10.60 5.64 7.82
N GLY A 115 -11.71 5.49 7.09
CA GLY A 115 -13.02 6.02 7.48
C GLY A 115 -13.23 7.49 7.17
N ILE A 116 -12.32 8.18 6.46
CA ILE A 116 -12.49 9.61 6.13
C ILE A 116 -13.77 9.87 5.31
N PHE A 117 -14.12 8.97 4.40
CA PHE A 117 -15.33 9.06 3.57
C PHE A 117 -16.55 8.36 4.16
N ASP A 118 -16.38 7.71 5.32
CA ASP A 118 -17.50 7.10 6.04
C ASP A 118 -18.24 8.16 6.85
N LYS A 119 -19.43 8.55 6.38
CA LYS A 119 -20.26 9.58 7.03
C LYS A 119 -20.75 9.16 8.43
N SER A 120 -20.81 7.87 8.73
CA SER A 120 -21.20 7.35 10.05
C SER A 120 -20.10 7.53 11.10
N LYS A 121 -18.84 7.66 10.68
CA LYS A 121 -17.69 7.82 11.58
C LYS A 121 -17.44 9.29 11.93
N LYS A 122 -17.27 9.56 13.22
CA LYS A 122 -16.93 10.89 13.75
C LYS A 122 -15.43 11.12 13.86
N ALA A 123 -14.63 10.09 13.66
CA ALA A 123 -13.18 10.12 13.78
C ALA A 123 -12.52 9.42 12.57
N ILE A 124 -11.29 9.82 12.27
CA ILE A 124 -10.40 9.10 11.35
C ILE A 124 -9.58 8.13 12.18
N GLU A 125 -9.42 6.93 11.70
CA GLU A 125 -8.47 5.97 12.23
C GLU A 125 -7.25 5.89 11.33
N SER A 126 -6.08 5.73 11.92
CA SER A 126 -4.85 5.45 11.22
C SER A 126 -4.21 4.23 11.83
N THR A 127 -3.66 3.37 11.00
CA THR A 127 -3.03 2.13 11.45
C THR A 127 -1.58 2.13 11.01
N PHE A 128 -0.66 1.92 11.95
CA PHE A 128 0.74 1.66 11.67
C PHE A 128 1.03 0.18 11.92
N ASP A 129 1.40 -0.53 10.88
CA ASP A 129 1.69 -1.96 10.91
C ASP A 129 3.17 -2.22 10.64
N VAL A 130 3.77 -3.11 11.43
CA VAL A 130 5.06 -3.74 11.14
C VAL A 130 4.78 -5.18 10.77
N ILE A 131 5.22 -5.59 9.58
CA ILE A 131 4.81 -6.83 8.94
C ILE A 131 6.06 -7.60 8.54
N ASP A 132 6.19 -8.84 8.99
CA ASP A 132 7.23 -9.75 8.51
C ASP A 132 7.10 -9.91 6.99
N TYR A 133 8.20 -9.67 6.28
CA TYR A 133 8.18 -9.62 4.83
C TYR A 133 7.79 -10.95 4.18
N LYS A 134 8.29 -12.07 4.73
CA LYS A 134 8.12 -13.39 4.13
C LYS A 134 6.76 -14.01 4.47
N THR A 135 6.39 -13.93 5.75
CA THR A 135 5.19 -14.59 6.25
C THR A 135 3.95 -13.72 6.17
N LYS A 136 4.12 -12.41 5.94
CA LYS A 136 3.06 -11.39 5.97
C LYS A 136 2.32 -11.31 7.33
N LYS A 137 2.92 -11.84 8.40
CA LYS A 137 2.37 -11.74 9.75
C LYS A 137 2.61 -10.36 10.33
N ILE A 138 1.61 -9.84 11.02
CA ILE A 138 1.73 -8.57 11.76
C ILE A 138 2.55 -8.84 13.01
N GLU A 139 3.68 -8.14 13.15
CA GLU A 139 4.52 -8.13 14.37
C GLU A 139 4.07 -7.04 15.34
N LEU A 140 3.62 -5.90 14.81
CA LEU A 140 3.09 -4.78 15.57
C LEU A 140 1.95 -4.14 14.80
N GLU A 141 0.81 -3.91 15.45
CA GLU A 141 -0.26 -3.03 14.96
C GLU A 141 -0.50 -1.93 15.98
N MET A 142 -0.40 -0.68 15.55
CA MET A 142 -0.73 0.49 16.35
C MET A 142 -1.89 1.23 15.68
N LYS A 143 -2.99 1.43 16.42
CA LYS A 143 -4.15 2.20 15.96
C LYS A 143 -4.16 3.57 16.60
N ILE A 144 -4.26 4.61 15.78
CA ILE A 144 -4.33 6.00 16.20
C ILE A 144 -5.70 6.54 15.80
N LYS A 145 -6.46 6.96 16.78
CA LYS A 145 -7.78 7.56 16.57
C LYS A 145 -7.69 9.07 16.70
N MET A 146 -7.94 9.77 15.61
CA MET A 146 -7.97 11.21 15.57
C MET A 146 -9.39 11.71 15.76
N MET A 147 -9.61 12.51 16.80
CA MET A 147 -10.92 13.10 17.04
C MET A 147 -11.25 14.15 15.97
N GLY A 148 -12.37 13.97 15.29
CA GLY A 148 -12.78 14.79 14.15
C GLY A 148 -12.07 14.42 12.84
N LYS A 149 -12.59 14.95 11.72
CA LYS A 149 -12.07 14.62 10.35
C LYS A 149 -11.15 15.68 9.77
N LYS A 150 -10.81 16.71 10.54
CA LYS A 150 -9.97 17.83 10.05
C LYS A 150 -8.47 17.56 10.20
N ASN A 151 -8.10 16.72 11.16
CA ASN A 151 -6.69 16.41 11.46
C ASN A 151 -6.38 15.01 10.92
N MET A 152 -5.68 14.96 9.80
CA MET A 152 -5.29 13.71 9.16
C MET A 152 -3.77 13.57 9.24
N PRO A 153 -3.25 12.51 9.87
CA PRO A 153 -1.82 12.25 9.83
C PRO A 153 -1.38 11.98 8.38
N TYR A 154 -0.25 12.54 7.99
CA TYR A 154 0.25 12.37 6.63
C TYR A 154 1.03 11.06 6.47
N ARG A 155 1.96 10.81 7.40
CA ARG A 155 2.79 9.61 7.45
C ARG A 155 3.22 9.29 8.88
N ALA A 156 3.64 8.05 9.11
CA ALA A 156 4.32 7.65 10.34
C ALA A 156 5.56 6.80 9.99
N GLU A 157 6.60 6.94 10.80
CA GLU A 157 7.84 6.19 10.67
C GLU A 157 8.31 5.76 12.05
N LYS A 158 8.88 4.56 12.13
CA LYS A 158 9.59 4.13 13.32
C LYS A 158 10.96 4.80 13.34
N ILE A 159 11.24 5.56 14.37
CA ILE A 159 12.54 6.20 14.59
C ILE A 159 13.33 5.35 15.58
N ASP A 160 14.60 5.09 15.28
CA ASP A 160 15.53 4.55 16.29
C ASP A 160 15.93 5.70 17.22
N PRO A 161 15.57 5.63 18.53
CA PRO A 161 15.87 6.71 19.46
C PRO A 161 17.38 6.94 19.65
N LYS A 162 18.23 5.98 19.29
CA LYS A 162 19.70 6.15 19.32
C LYS A 162 20.25 7.01 18.19
N ILE A 163 19.45 7.26 17.14
CA ILE A 163 19.85 8.09 15.99
C ILE A 163 19.21 9.49 16.05
N ALA A 164 18.19 9.65 16.90
CA ALA A 164 17.38 10.86 16.96
C ALA A 164 17.96 11.97 17.89
N PHE A 165 19.10 11.74 18.56
CA PHE A 165 19.76 12.71 19.47
C PHE A 165 21.27 12.68 19.30
#